data_1e692fe44305b7e70b1ba0186515acf5
#
_entry.id   1e692fe44305b7e70b1ba0186515acf5
#
_cell.length_a   1.000
_cell.length_b   1.000
_cell.length_c   1.000
_cell.angle_alpha   90.00
_cell.angle_beta   90.00
_cell.angle_gamma   90.00
#
_symmetry.space_group_name_H-M   'P 1'
#
loop_
_entity.id
_entity.type
_entity.pdbx_description
1 polymer ?
#
loop_
_entity_poly.entity_id
_entity_poly.type
_entity_poly.pdbx_seq_one_letter_code
_entity_poly.pdbx_strand_id
1 'polypeptide(L)'
;MKLLILDRDGVINHDSAHYIKSPDEWRPIAGSLEAIARFTQAGWRIVVATNQAGVGRGLFDMATLNAIHAKMHRAVNQVGGRIEAVFYCPDTAESNSPNRKPNPGMYFAISERYGTPLVQVPAVGDSQRDLDAANSCGAQPILVLTGNGTKTRDKGELPPGTVIYPDLASVATALLQ
;
A
#
# COMPACT_ATOMS: atom_id res chain seq x y z
N MET A 1 -8.27 12.67 -12.84
CA MET A 1 -8.08 12.56 -11.38
C MET A 1 -6.70 11.98 -11.14
N LYS A 2 -5.91 12.55 -10.23
CA LYS A 2 -4.61 12.01 -9.84
C LYS A 2 -4.81 11.04 -8.68
N LEU A 3 -4.62 9.76 -8.90
CA LEU A 3 -4.80 8.68 -7.92
C LEU A 3 -3.47 7.99 -7.65
N LEU A 4 -3.20 7.69 -6.38
CA LEU A 4 -2.04 6.92 -5.91
C LEU A 4 -2.54 5.79 -5.03
N ILE A 5 -2.09 4.57 -5.32
CA ILE A 5 -2.40 3.39 -4.52
C ILE A 5 -1.15 2.97 -3.76
N LEU A 6 -1.26 2.79 -2.45
CA LEU A 6 -0.17 2.38 -1.59
C LEU A 6 -0.49 1.08 -0.87
N ASP A 7 0.48 0.18 -0.78
CA ASP A 7 0.46 -0.82 0.30
C ASP A 7 0.75 -0.13 1.64
N ARG A 8 0.38 -0.76 2.74
CA ARG A 8 0.60 -0.25 4.09
C ARG A 8 1.95 -0.72 4.65
N ASP A 9 2.07 -2.01 4.92
CA ASP A 9 3.24 -2.61 5.56
C ASP A 9 4.43 -2.64 4.58
N GLY A 10 5.55 -2.10 4.99
CA GLY A 10 6.75 -1.98 4.15
C GLY A 10 6.77 -0.74 3.26
N VAL A 11 5.69 0.02 3.16
CA VAL A 11 5.58 1.27 2.38
C VAL A 11 5.32 2.47 3.29
N ILE A 12 4.24 2.44 4.06
CA ILE A 12 3.87 3.52 5.00
C ILE A 12 4.52 3.30 6.36
N ASN A 13 4.47 2.06 6.85
CA ASN A 13 5.02 1.66 8.14
C ASN A 13 5.96 0.47 8.00
N HIS A 14 6.82 0.31 8.99
CA HIS A 14 7.69 -0.85 9.08
C HIS A 14 6.87 -2.14 9.11
N ASP A 15 7.32 -3.14 8.36
CA ASP A 15 6.72 -4.47 8.34
C ASP A 15 7.23 -5.33 9.50
N SER A 16 6.53 -6.43 9.77
CA SER A 16 6.90 -7.44 10.75
C SER A 16 6.59 -8.83 10.23
N ALA A 17 7.51 -9.75 10.42
CA ALA A 17 7.28 -11.18 10.15
C ALA A 17 6.17 -11.78 11.03
N HIS A 18 5.82 -11.10 12.13
CA HIS A 18 4.81 -11.51 13.11
C HIS A 18 3.53 -10.68 13.04
N TYR A 19 3.31 -9.99 11.92
CA TYR A 19 2.19 -9.07 11.68
C TYR A 19 2.26 -7.81 12.55
N ILE A 20 1.51 -6.79 12.18
CA ILE A 20 1.25 -5.60 13.00
C ILE A 20 -0.10 -5.85 13.70
N LYS A 21 -0.06 -6.17 14.99
CA LYS A 21 -1.18 -6.71 15.76
C LYS A 21 -1.83 -5.71 16.71
N SER A 22 -1.22 -4.54 16.86
CA SER A 22 -1.74 -3.48 17.74
C SER A 22 -1.29 -2.11 17.26
N PRO A 23 -1.95 -1.01 17.69
CA PRO A 23 -1.49 0.34 17.41
C PRO A 23 -0.05 0.60 17.87
N ASP A 24 0.38 0.04 18.99
CA ASP A 24 1.74 0.21 19.52
C ASP A 24 2.82 -0.39 18.60
N GLU A 25 2.48 -1.43 17.84
CA GLU A 25 3.38 -2.05 16.88
C GLU A 25 3.47 -1.27 15.55
N TRP A 26 2.52 -0.38 15.29
CA TRP A 26 2.53 0.41 14.07
C TRP A 26 3.49 1.60 14.19
N ARG A 27 4.54 1.60 13.35
CA ARG A 27 5.58 2.63 13.32
C ARG A 27 5.81 3.11 11.90
N PRO A 28 5.66 4.41 11.61
CA PRO A 28 5.87 4.93 10.26
C PRO A 28 7.33 4.79 9.83
N ILE A 29 7.53 4.50 8.55
CA ILE A 29 8.86 4.58 7.92
C ILE A 29 9.23 6.05 7.77
N ALA A 30 10.48 6.39 8.11
CA ALA A 30 10.98 7.76 7.96
C ALA A 30 10.76 8.28 6.53
N GLY A 31 10.16 9.45 6.40
CA GLY A 31 9.86 10.10 5.12
C GLY A 31 8.56 9.68 4.45
N SER A 32 7.91 8.58 4.88
CA SER A 32 6.68 8.11 4.23
C SER A 32 5.48 9.01 4.50
N LEU A 33 5.31 9.49 5.73
CA LEU A 33 4.20 10.39 6.06
C LEU A 33 4.32 11.72 5.33
N GLU A 34 5.52 12.28 5.26
CA GLU A 34 5.83 13.53 4.55
C GLU A 34 5.63 13.36 3.04
N ALA A 35 5.96 12.20 2.47
CA ALA A 35 5.69 11.90 1.07
C ALA A 35 4.18 11.90 0.79
N ILE A 36 3.37 11.29 1.65
CA ILE A 36 1.91 11.31 1.56
C ILE A 36 1.39 12.75 1.62
N ALA A 37 1.93 13.57 2.53
CA ALA A 37 1.55 14.98 2.63
C ALA A 37 1.86 15.75 1.34
N ARG A 38 3.02 15.53 0.73
CA ARG A 38 3.40 16.15 -0.56
C ARG A 38 2.42 15.78 -1.68
N PHE A 39 2.06 14.50 -1.80
CA PHE A 39 1.05 14.06 -2.76
C PHE A 39 -0.30 14.71 -2.51
N THR A 40 -0.74 14.76 -1.25
CA THR A 40 -2.00 15.41 -0.86
C THR A 40 -2.02 16.87 -1.27
N GLN A 41 -0.96 17.62 -0.95
CA GLN A 41 -0.83 19.05 -1.29
C GLN A 41 -0.79 19.28 -2.79
N ALA A 42 -0.27 18.33 -3.57
CA ALA A 42 -0.26 18.38 -5.03
C ALA A 42 -1.60 17.91 -5.66
N GLY A 43 -2.64 17.70 -4.85
CA GLY A 43 -3.98 17.34 -5.30
C GLY A 43 -4.17 15.87 -5.69
N TRP A 44 -3.29 14.99 -5.24
CA TRP A 44 -3.45 13.56 -5.44
C TRP A 44 -4.41 12.96 -4.41
N ARG A 45 -5.22 12.02 -4.84
CA ARG A 45 -6.01 11.15 -3.95
C ARG A 45 -5.21 9.92 -3.63
N ILE A 46 -5.09 9.61 -2.35
CA ILE A 46 -4.27 8.51 -1.86
C ILE A 46 -5.18 7.47 -1.23
N VAL A 47 -5.08 6.23 -1.70
CA VAL A 47 -5.80 5.09 -1.16
C VAL A 47 -4.81 4.00 -0.79
N VAL A 48 -5.16 3.21 0.22
CA VAL A 48 -4.37 2.07 0.68
C VAL A 48 -5.03 0.78 0.23
N ALA A 49 -4.25 -0.19 -0.26
CA ALA A 49 -4.69 -1.54 -0.58
C ALA A 49 -3.76 -2.53 0.14
N THR A 50 -4.23 -3.19 1.20
CA THR A 50 -3.39 -3.96 2.10
C THR A 50 -3.94 -5.34 2.43
N ASN A 51 -3.09 -6.38 2.33
CA ASN A 51 -3.39 -7.69 2.89
C ASN A 51 -3.20 -7.65 4.41
N GLN A 52 -4.19 -8.15 5.17
CA GLN A 52 -4.18 -8.21 6.63
C GLN A 52 -4.59 -9.59 7.12
N ALA A 53 -3.84 -10.61 6.72
CA ALA A 53 -4.12 -12.01 7.04
C ALA A 53 -4.07 -12.33 8.53
N GLY A 54 -3.47 -11.48 9.36
CA GLY A 54 -3.49 -11.63 10.81
C GLY A 54 -4.90 -11.65 11.39
N VAL A 55 -5.84 -10.93 10.77
CA VAL A 55 -7.27 -10.98 11.15
C VAL A 55 -7.84 -12.37 10.85
N GLY A 56 -7.65 -12.87 9.65
CA GLY A 56 -8.14 -14.19 9.26
C GLY A 56 -7.50 -15.35 10.04
N ARG A 57 -6.27 -15.14 10.54
CA ARG A 57 -5.58 -16.10 11.41
C ARG A 57 -5.99 -15.98 12.88
N GLY A 58 -6.86 -15.02 13.22
CA GLY A 58 -7.30 -14.82 14.61
C GLY A 58 -6.25 -14.20 15.54
N LEU A 59 -5.20 -13.56 14.99
CA LEU A 59 -4.15 -12.94 15.80
C LEU A 59 -4.57 -11.59 16.36
N PHE A 60 -5.49 -10.92 15.71
CA PHE A 60 -6.17 -9.71 16.18
C PHE A 60 -7.50 -9.57 15.43
N ASP A 61 -8.40 -8.76 15.97
CA ASP A 61 -9.76 -8.61 15.45
C ASP A 61 -9.91 -7.33 14.59
N MET A 62 -11.10 -7.15 14.01
CA MET A 62 -11.41 -5.97 13.20
C MET A 62 -11.36 -4.66 13.99
N ALA A 63 -11.78 -4.68 15.26
CA ALA A 63 -11.70 -3.50 16.13
C ALA A 63 -10.25 -3.06 16.32
N THR A 64 -9.33 -4.00 16.47
CA THR A 64 -7.89 -3.74 16.56
C THR A 64 -7.34 -3.21 15.23
N LEU A 65 -7.72 -3.79 14.09
CA LEU A 65 -7.31 -3.28 12.78
C LEU A 65 -7.79 -1.84 12.57
N ASN A 66 -9.02 -1.54 12.95
CA ASN A 66 -9.56 -0.17 12.89
C ASN A 66 -8.78 0.79 13.79
N ALA A 67 -8.35 0.36 14.98
CA ALA A 67 -7.53 1.16 15.88
C ALA A 67 -6.13 1.44 15.29
N ILE A 68 -5.52 0.45 14.63
CA ILE A 68 -4.25 0.62 13.90
C ILE A 68 -4.42 1.67 12.79
N HIS A 69 -5.47 1.54 11.99
CA HIS A 69 -5.73 2.49 10.89
C HIS A 69 -6.11 3.88 11.42
N ALA A 70 -6.79 3.99 12.56
CA ALA A 70 -7.04 5.29 13.20
C ALA A 70 -5.73 5.98 13.60
N LYS A 71 -4.78 5.24 14.14
CA LYS A 71 -3.43 5.78 14.44
C LYS A 71 -2.73 6.25 13.16
N MET A 72 -2.77 5.45 12.10
CA MET A 72 -2.20 5.81 10.79
C MET A 72 -2.82 7.12 10.27
N HIS A 73 -4.14 7.24 10.26
CA HIS A 73 -4.82 8.45 9.80
C HIS A 73 -4.42 9.67 10.62
N ARG A 74 -4.34 9.55 11.95
CA ARG A 74 -3.89 10.66 12.81
C ARG A 74 -2.46 11.09 12.48
N ALA A 75 -1.55 10.14 12.33
CA ALA A 75 -0.15 10.43 12.01
C ALA A 75 -0.01 11.13 10.65
N VAL A 76 -0.74 10.65 9.64
CA VAL A 76 -0.76 11.26 8.30
C VAL A 76 -1.35 12.67 8.36
N ASN A 77 -2.47 12.85 9.06
CA ASN A 77 -3.13 14.16 9.18
C ASN A 77 -2.26 15.19 9.90
N GLN A 78 -1.49 14.77 10.90
CA GLN A 78 -0.58 15.65 11.67
C GLN A 78 0.49 16.31 10.80
N VAL A 79 0.89 15.68 9.70
CA VAL A 79 1.88 16.24 8.76
C VAL A 79 1.22 16.88 7.53
N GLY A 80 -0.10 17.02 7.53
CA GLY A 80 -0.85 17.66 6.43
C GLY A 80 -1.17 16.73 5.26
N GLY A 81 -1.05 15.43 5.46
CA GLY A 81 -1.45 14.41 4.49
C GLY A 81 -2.88 13.92 4.70
N ARG A 82 -3.39 13.16 3.73
CA ARG A 82 -4.70 12.51 3.82
C ARG A 82 -4.69 11.19 3.05
N ILE A 83 -5.13 10.13 3.71
CA ILE A 83 -5.52 8.87 3.08
C ILE A 83 -7.05 8.88 2.98
N GLU A 84 -7.59 8.77 1.77
CA GLU A 84 -9.04 8.87 1.56
C GLU A 84 -9.79 7.59 1.91
N ALA A 85 -9.18 6.43 1.66
CA ALA A 85 -9.79 5.14 1.93
C ALA A 85 -8.73 4.07 2.14
N VAL A 86 -9.07 3.06 2.92
CA VAL A 86 -8.27 1.85 3.12
C VAL A 86 -9.08 0.66 2.64
N PHE A 87 -8.57 -0.02 1.61
CA PHE A 87 -9.06 -1.30 1.14
C PHE A 87 -8.18 -2.38 1.78
N TYR A 88 -8.79 -3.34 2.44
CA TYR A 88 -8.06 -4.40 3.12
C TYR A 88 -8.65 -5.77 2.80
N CYS A 89 -7.81 -6.79 2.83
CA CYS A 89 -8.23 -8.18 2.73
C CYS A 89 -7.78 -8.91 4.00
N PRO A 90 -8.73 -9.37 4.84
CA PRO A 90 -8.41 -10.10 6.05
C PRO A 90 -8.13 -11.59 5.81
N ASP A 91 -8.37 -12.07 4.60
CA ASP A 91 -8.33 -13.49 4.26
C ASP A 91 -6.89 -14.01 4.22
N THR A 92 -6.72 -15.28 4.57
CA THR A 92 -5.43 -15.97 4.51
C THR A 92 -5.09 -16.40 3.09
N ALA A 93 -3.84 -16.78 2.85
CA ALA A 93 -3.39 -17.27 1.54
C ALA A 93 -4.16 -18.54 1.11
N GLU A 94 -4.52 -19.38 2.06
CA GLU A 94 -5.22 -20.65 1.83
C GLU A 94 -6.68 -20.45 1.39
N SER A 95 -7.28 -19.30 1.68
CA SER A 95 -8.67 -18.97 1.29
C SER A 95 -8.84 -18.73 -0.20
N ASN A 96 -7.76 -18.44 -0.92
CA ASN A 96 -7.77 -18.07 -2.34
C ASN A 96 -8.74 -16.93 -2.66
N SER A 97 -8.83 -15.95 -1.78
CA SER A 97 -9.72 -14.79 -1.93
C SER A 97 -9.35 -13.95 -3.16
N PRO A 98 -10.34 -13.53 -3.97
CA PRO A 98 -10.09 -12.63 -5.11
C PRO A 98 -9.58 -11.27 -4.69
N ASN A 99 -9.78 -10.88 -3.42
CA ASN A 99 -9.35 -9.61 -2.87
C ASN A 99 -7.94 -9.64 -2.28
N ARG A 100 -7.38 -10.84 -2.07
CA ARG A 100 -6.03 -10.96 -1.53
C ARG A 100 -5.00 -10.81 -2.64
N LYS A 101 -4.12 -9.81 -2.53
CA LYS A 101 -2.96 -9.68 -3.43
C LYS A 101 -2.13 -10.97 -3.40
N PRO A 102 -1.71 -11.53 -4.54
CA PRO A 102 -1.58 -10.94 -5.88
C PRO A 102 -2.87 -10.85 -6.70
N ASN A 103 -4.01 -11.32 -6.21
CA ASN A 103 -5.28 -11.14 -6.91
C ASN A 103 -5.70 -9.66 -6.89
N PRO A 104 -6.30 -9.14 -7.97
CA PRO A 104 -6.53 -7.71 -8.15
C PRO A 104 -7.86 -7.20 -7.60
N GLY A 105 -8.60 -7.98 -6.80
CA GLY A 105 -9.95 -7.61 -6.38
C GLY A 105 -10.05 -6.26 -5.67
N MET A 106 -9.11 -5.94 -4.78
CA MET A 106 -9.10 -4.62 -4.13
C MET A 106 -8.86 -3.48 -5.13
N TYR A 107 -8.02 -3.71 -6.15
CA TYR A 107 -7.75 -2.72 -7.21
C TYR A 107 -9.00 -2.48 -8.06
N PHE A 108 -9.74 -3.50 -8.41
CA PHE A 108 -11.02 -3.34 -9.11
C PHE A 108 -12.05 -2.57 -8.27
N ALA A 109 -12.11 -2.85 -6.97
CA ALA A 109 -12.97 -2.10 -6.06
C ALA A 109 -12.59 -0.61 -5.96
N ILE A 110 -11.29 -0.29 -5.99
CA ILE A 110 -10.79 1.09 -6.07
C ILE A 110 -11.24 1.75 -7.38
N SER A 111 -11.03 1.07 -8.50
CA SER A 111 -11.45 1.56 -9.83
C SER A 111 -12.94 1.88 -9.87
N GLU A 112 -13.77 0.98 -9.36
CA GLU A 112 -15.22 1.16 -9.27
C GLU A 112 -15.59 2.34 -8.39
N ARG A 113 -15.05 2.40 -7.17
CA ARG A 113 -15.35 3.46 -6.20
C ARG A 113 -15.04 4.86 -6.72
N TYR A 114 -13.95 5.01 -7.46
CA TYR A 114 -13.50 6.32 -7.96
C TYR A 114 -13.91 6.57 -9.41
N GLY A 115 -14.57 5.63 -10.04
CA GLY A 115 -15.01 5.76 -11.44
C GLY A 115 -13.84 6.02 -12.40
N THR A 116 -12.66 5.43 -12.12
CA THR A 116 -11.43 5.71 -12.84
C THR A 116 -10.74 4.41 -13.25
N PRO A 117 -10.46 4.21 -14.55
CA PRO A 117 -9.58 3.12 -14.97
C PRO A 117 -8.21 3.25 -14.32
N LEU A 118 -7.61 2.11 -13.93
CA LEU A 118 -6.32 2.12 -13.26
C LEU A 118 -5.12 2.14 -14.22
N VAL A 119 -5.36 2.23 -15.51
CA VAL A 119 -4.28 2.29 -16.51
C VAL A 119 -3.31 3.43 -16.17
N GLN A 120 -2.04 3.07 -15.96
CA GLN A 120 -0.94 3.98 -15.56
C GLN A 120 -1.13 4.67 -14.19
N VAL A 121 -2.11 4.26 -13.38
CA VAL A 121 -2.21 4.74 -12.00
C VAL A 121 -1.05 4.17 -11.20
N PRO A 122 -0.22 5.00 -10.53
CA PRO A 122 0.88 4.50 -9.71
C PRO A 122 0.37 3.63 -8.55
N ALA A 123 0.94 2.44 -8.41
CA ALA A 123 0.65 1.52 -7.33
C ALA A 123 1.97 1.08 -6.69
N VAL A 124 2.19 1.50 -5.45
CA VAL A 124 3.45 1.35 -4.73
C VAL A 124 3.36 0.19 -3.74
N GLY A 125 4.30 -0.71 -3.83
CA GLY A 125 4.42 -1.84 -2.92
C GLY A 125 5.87 -2.25 -2.67
N ASP A 126 6.08 -3.14 -1.71
CA ASP A 126 7.40 -3.70 -1.37
C ASP A 126 7.52 -5.18 -1.72
N SER A 127 6.44 -5.81 -2.17
CA SER A 127 6.40 -7.25 -2.42
C SER A 127 5.93 -7.59 -3.84
N GLN A 128 6.29 -8.80 -4.30
CA GLN A 128 5.86 -9.33 -5.58
C GLN A 128 4.33 -9.29 -5.73
N ARG A 129 3.61 -9.60 -4.65
CA ARG A 129 2.14 -9.60 -4.64
C ARG A 129 1.53 -8.26 -5.01
N ASP A 130 2.14 -7.17 -4.54
CA ASP A 130 1.70 -5.81 -4.84
C ASP A 130 1.85 -5.51 -6.33
N LEU A 131 3.01 -5.84 -6.86
CA LEU A 131 3.37 -5.56 -8.25
C LEU A 131 2.52 -6.39 -9.23
N ASP A 132 2.31 -7.66 -8.92
CA ASP A 132 1.49 -8.56 -9.75
C ASP A 132 0.02 -8.10 -9.76
N ALA A 133 -0.54 -7.71 -8.61
CA ALA A 133 -1.89 -7.19 -8.53
C ALA A 133 -2.04 -5.89 -9.34
N ALA A 134 -1.08 -4.97 -9.21
CA ALA A 134 -1.05 -3.73 -9.99
C ALA A 134 -0.99 -4.01 -11.50
N ASN A 135 -0.07 -4.87 -11.91
CA ASN A 135 0.12 -5.22 -13.32
C ASN A 135 -1.13 -5.85 -13.93
N SER A 136 -1.84 -6.70 -13.17
CA SER A 136 -3.05 -7.39 -13.63
C SER A 136 -4.18 -6.45 -14.05
N CYS A 137 -4.22 -5.23 -13.52
CA CYS A 137 -5.24 -4.23 -13.83
C CYS A 137 -4.72 -3.03 -14.60
N GLY A 138 -3.51 -3.12 -15.15
CA GLY A 138 -2.89 -2.08 -15.97
C GLY A 138 -2.35 -0.88 -15.19
N ALA A 139 -2.36 -0.94 -13.85
CA ALA A 139 -1.72 0.06 -13.02
C ALA A 139 -0.20 0.05 -13.21
N GLN A 140 0.46 1.16 -12.89
CA GLN A 140 1.92 1.27 -12.97
C GLN A 140 2.54 0.67 -11.72
N PRO A 141 3.20 -0.51 -11.80
CA PRO A 141 3.84 -1.09 -10.63
C PRO A 141 5.08 -0.28 -10.24
N ILE A 142 5.15 0.09 -8.98
CA ILE A 142 6.30 0.77 -8.37
C ILE A 142 6.78 -0.03 -7.17
N LEU A 143 8.04 -0.44 -7.20
CA LEU A 143 8.67 -1.12 -6.08
C LEU A 143 9.48 -0.11 -5.26
N VAL A 144 9.24 -0.09 -3.95
CA VAL A 144 10.13 0.59 -3.00
C VAL A 144 11.01 -0.43 -2.28
N LEU A 145 12.24 -0.04 -1.96
CA LEU A 145 13.23 -0.95 -1.36
C LEU A 145 13.13 -1.02 0.18
N THR A 146 12.19 -0.29 0.78
CA THR A 146 11.81 -0.47 2.18
C THR A 146 11.06 -1.80 2.37
N GLY A 147 10.85 -2.20 3.61
CA GLY A 147 10.17 -3.47 3.90
C GLY A 147 10.87 -4.67 3.25
N ASN A 148 10.15 -5.42 2.45
CA ASN A 148 10.66 -6.58 1.71
C ASN A 148 11.23 -6.21 0.32
N GLY A 149 11.29 -4.93 -0.02
CA GLY A 149 11.59 -4.48 -1.37
C GLY A 149 12.92 -4.94 -1.94
N THR A 150 13.97 -4.97 -1.15
CA THR A 150 15.28 -5.48 -1.58
C THR A 150 15.21 -6.97 -1.94
N LYS A 151 14.55 -7.78 -1.10
CA LYS A 151 14.35 -9.21 -1.40
C LYS A 151 13.52 -9.43 -2.65
N THR A 152 12.48 -8.62 -2.83
CA THR A 152 11.61 -8.67 -4.01
C THR A 152 12.39 -8.33 -5.28
N ARG A 153 13.19 -7.27 -5.24
CA ARG A 153 14.07 -6.90 -6.37
C ARG A 153 15.05 -8.02 -6.71
N ASP A 154 15.70 -8.58 -5.70
CA ASP A 154 16.79 -9.56 -5.87
C ASP A 154 16.31 -10.90 -6.43
N LYS A 155 15.04 -11.26 -6.26
CA LYS A 155 14.43 -12.41 -6.93
C LYS A 155 14.35 -12.24 -8.46
N GLY A 156 14.27 -11.02 -8.97
CA GLY A 156 14.32 -10.74 -10.40
C GLY A 156 13.08 -11.12 -11.20
N GLU A 157 11.94 -11.32 -10.54
CA GLU A 157 10.66 -11.73 -11.18
C GLU A 157 9.68 -10.56 -11.35
N LEU A 158 10.20 -9.34 -11.42
CA LEU A 158 9.37 -8.13 -11.47
C LEU A 158 8.53 -8.07 -12.76
N PRO A 159 7.25 -7.66 -12.69
CA PRO A 159 6.45 -7.43 -13.89
C PRO A 159 7.10 -6.42 -14.83
N PRO A 160 6.86 -6.55 -16.15
CA PRO A 160 7.37 -5.56 -17.12
C PRO A 160 6.91 -4.15 -16.78
N GLY A 161 7.82 -3.17 -16.93
CA GLY A 161 7.52 -1.77 -16.64
C GLY A 161 7.58 -1.39 -15.17
N THR A 162 7.97 -2.29 -14.27
CA THR A 162 8.17 -1.94 -12.85
C THR A 162 9.28 -0.92 -12.70
N VAL A 163 8.99 0.18 -12.01
CA VAL A 163 9.98 1.20 -11.65
C VAL A 163 10.37 1.00 -10.19
N ILE A 164 11.67 1.17 -9.89
CA ILE A 164 12.21 0.93 -8.55
C ILE A 164 12.70 2.25 -7.95
N TYR A 165 12.29 2.51 -6.69
CA TYR A 165 12.78 3.65 -5.91
C TYR A 165 13.26 3.17 -4.53
N PRO A 166 14.19 3.88 -3.90
CA PRO A 166 14.66 3.53 -2.56
C PRO A 166 13.53 3.51 -1.51
N ASP A 167 12.61 4.48 -1.61
CA ASP A 167 11.55 4.71 -0.62
C ASP A 167 10.40 5.55 -1.20
N LEU A 168 9.35 5.73 -0.43
CA LEU A 168 8.19 6.52 -0.85
C LEU A 168 8.53 8.02 -1.04
N ALA A 169 9.49 8.54 -0.28
CA ALA A 169 9.94 9.93 -0.44
C ALA A 169 10.55 10.16 -1.84
N SER A 170 11.33 9.20 -2.33
CA SER A 170 11.90 9.21 -3.68
C SER A 170 10.81 9.10 -4.76
N VAL A 171 9.78 8.28 -4.54
CA VAL A 171 8.61 8.22 -5.43
C VAL A 171 7.93 9.58 -5.53
N ALA A 172 7.71 10.25 -4.39
CA ALA A 172 7.10 11.59 -4.38
C ALA A 172 7.96 12.60 -5.13
N THR A 173 9.27 12.55 -4.97
CA THR A 173 10.19 13.45 -5.69
C THR A 173 10.11 13.23 -7.20
N ALA A 174 10.01 11.98 -7.64
CA ALA A 174 9.95 11.67 -9.08
C ALA A 174 8.59 12.03 -9.71
N LEU A 175 7.48 11.81 -9.02
CA LEU A 175 6.15 11.98 -9.61
C LEU A 175 5.57 13.40 -9.44
N LEU A 176 6.15 14.22 -8.58
CA LEU A 176 5.67 15.57 -8.27
C LEU A 176 6.50 16.70 -8.92
N GLN A 177 7.34 16.34 -9.88
CA GLN A 177 8.13 17.32 -10.67
C GLN A 177 7.23 18.13 -11.60
#